data_6b2b7b90168e24dd6eef0c6768f20a2e
#
_entry.id   6b2b7b90168e24dd6eef0c6768f20a2e
#
_cell.length_a   1.000
_cell.length_b   1.000
_cell.length_c   1.000
_cell.angle_alpha   90.00
_cell.angle_beta   90.00
_cell.angle_gamma   90.00
#
_symmetry.space_group_name_H-M   'P 1'
#
loop_
_entity.id
_entity.type
_entity.pdbx_description
1 polymer ?
#
loop_
_entity_poly.entity_id
_entity_poly.type
_entity_poly.pdbx_seq_one_letter_code
_entity_poly.pdbx_strand_id
1 'polypeptide(L)'
;VTVGGTTFAQPAVKGEIASDIGYFPIDYAGATGATVATGAASVYVYIDSASNLQQQTTEPTRQDWSRKMFTMRISVNTVTGNIIGFEYLANPIGHYANSTRDLYEFVMAAGLSLRKGQDVTGRTDNLGFDVGVGSGFEYGGTGDIHNPNIKSFDAVSNAEYDLLERVDIAAQNQTNLVKFWDSAGTITTLGSGTFVGHRLYRFSNGQFAIQYGQGNYANIVLAKAGAPIEEYVLNPRLEKATFFGWWFIGQTATVTSGTPTLTAFKKYTIGII
;
A
#
# COMPACT_ATOMS: atom_id res chain seq x y z
N VAL A 1 11.81 13.51 31.57
CA VAL A 1 11.77 13.01 32.98
C VAL A 1 13.16 13.08 33.54
N THR A 2 13.30 13.68 34.73
CA THR A 2 14.59 13.76 35.45
C THR A 2 14.56 12.78 36.62
N VAL A 3 15.44 11.80 36.63
CA VAL A 3 15.61 10.88 37.77
C VAL A 3 16.12 11.64 38.98
N GLY A 4 15.57 11.38 40.16
CA GLY A 4 15.90 12.08 41.42
C GLY A 4 15.03 13.31 41.70
N GLY A 5 14.23 13.79 40.73
CA GLY A 5 13.27 14.86 40.92
C GLY A 5 11.85 14.35 41.19
N THR A 6 10.94 15.27 41.50
CA THR A 6 9.50 14.99 41.71
C THR A 6 8.65 15.46 40.55
N THR A 7 9.25 15.92 39.45
CA THR A 7 8.57 16.47 38.29
C THR A 7 9.01 15.80 36.99
N PHE A 8 8.12 15.80 36.02
CA PHE A 8 8.40 15.26 34.68
C PHE A 8 7.85 16.22 33.61
N ALA A 9 8.35 16.06 32.39
CA ALA A 9 7.79 16.68 31.20
C ALA A 9 7.08 15.62 30.34
N GLN A 10 5.92 15.98 29.83
CA GLN A 10 5.21 15.19 28.83
C GLN A 10 5.23 15.97 27.50
N PRO A 11 5.87 15.44 26.46
CA PRO A 11 5.83 16.06 25.13
C PRO A 11 4.41 16.20 24.59
N ALA A 12 4.24 17.06 23.59
CA ALA A 12 2.99 17.16 22.85
C ALA A 12 2.61 15.80 22.23
N VAL A 13 1.34 15.48 22.25
CA VAL A 13 0.80 14.22 21.72
C VAL A 13 -0.40 14.53 20.85
N LYS A 14 -0.40 13.96 19.62
CA LYS A 14 -1.56 13.95 18.73
C LYS A 14 -1.94 12.51 18.43
N GLY A 15 -3.24 12.26 18.37
CA GLY A 15 -3.75 10.92 18.09
C GLY A 15 -5.25 10.85 18.28
N GLU A 16 -5.75 9.64 18.40
CA GLU A 16 -7.17 9.37 18.66
C GLU A 16 -7.31 8.30 19.74
N ILE A 17 -8.33 8.45 20.58
CA ILE A 17 -8.79 7.38 21.47
C ILE A 17 -10.06 6.81 20.86
N ALA A 18 -10.04 5.54 20.50
CA ALA A 18 -11.21 4.79 20.09
C ALA A 18 -11.79 4.07 21.31
N SER A 19 -13.04 4.30 21.61
CA SER A 19 -13.76 3.65 22.69
C SER A 19 -15.10 3.11 22.22
N ASP A 20 -15.78 2.35 23.07
CA ASP A 20 -17.13 1.85 22.88
C ASP A 20 -18.20 2.96 22.67
N ILE A 21 -17.87 4.21 23.00
CA ILE A 21 -18.76 5.38 22.87
C ILE A 21 -18.34 6.33 21.73
N GLY A 22 -17.26 6.06 21.00
CA GLY A 22 -16.82 6.85 19.85
C GLY A 22 -15.32 7.08 19.74
N TYR A 23 -14.95 7.91 18.78
CA TYR A 23 -13.59 8.36 18.54
C TYR A 23 -13.40 9.76 19.13
N PHE A 24 -12.31 9.93 19.86
CA PHE A 24 -11.96 11.20 20.48
C PHE A 24 -10.58 11.64 19.97
N PRO A 25 -10.52 12.72 19.18
CA PRO A 25 -9.25 13.27 18.74
C PRO A 25 -8.50 13.86 19.95
N ILE A 26 -7.22 13.55 20.05
CA ILE A 26 -6.30 14.05 21.06
C ILE A 26 -5.38 15.07 20.42
N ASP A 27 -5.35 16.27 20.96
CA ASP A 27 -4.37 17.31 20.62
C ASP A 27 -3.82 17.93 21.91
N TYR A 28 -2.89 17.24 22.54
CA TYR A 28 -2.28 17.69 23.76
C TYR A 28 -1.00 18.48 23.47
N ALA A 29 -0.95 19.72 23.90
CA ALA A 29 0.16 20.64 23.59
C ALA A 29 1.47 20.32 24.33
N GLY A 30 1.43 19.41 25.30
CA GLY A 30 2.56 19.09 26.17
C GLY A 30 2.54 19.89 27.50
N ALA A 31 3.30 19.40 28.48
CA ALA A 31 3.53 20.08 29.75
C ALA A 31 4.98 19.91 30.21
N THR A 32 5.50 20.91 30.91
CA THR A 32 6.79 20.85 31.61
C THR A 32 6.56 21.02 33.09
N GLY A 33 7.30 20.27 33.92
CA GLY A 33 7.25 20.41 35.36
C GLY A 33 5.97 19.82 36.01
N ALA A 34 5.29 18.90 35.37
CA ALA A 34 4.18 18.20 35.98
C ALA A 34 4.66 17.38 37.20
N THR A 35 4.02 17.57 38.37
CA THR A 35 4.40 16.84 39.59
C THR A 35 3.90 15.41 39.52
N VAL A 36 4.76 14.44 39.82
CA VAL A 36 4.39 13.04 39.88
C VAL A 36 3.49 12.75 41.10
N ALA A 37 2.47 11.95 40.93
CA ALA A 37 1.64 11.49 42.02
C ALA A 37 2.46 10.66 43.01
N THR A 38 2.23 10.87 44.30
CA THR A 38 2.95 10.19 45.40
C THR A 38 2.11 9.08 46.02
N GLY A 39 2.73 8.25 46.85
CA GLY A 39 2.03 7.20 47.60
C GLY A 39 1.95 5.84 46.89
N ALA A 40 2.49 5.72 45.68
CA ALA A 40 2.58 4.45 44.95
C ALA A 40 3.94 4.29 44.29
N ALA A 41 4.40 3.02 44.17
CA ALA A 41 5.68 2.70 43.54
C ALA A 41 5.65 2.89 42.00
N SER A 42 4.50 2.86 41.42
CA SER A 42 4.29 3.08 39.98
C SER A 42 3.17 4.07 39.73
N VAL A 43 3.41 4.99 38.83
CA VAL A 43 2.43 5.99 38.38
C VAL A 43 2.31 5.90 36.87
N TYR A 44 1.10 5.70 36.37
CA TYR A 44 0.78 5.62 34.97
C TYR A 44 0.29 6.98 34.49
N VAL A 45 0.96 7.54 33.50
CA VAL A 45 0.63 8.84 32.91
C VAL A 45 -0.12 8.61 31.61
N TYR A 46 -1.23 9.33 31.43
CA TYR A 46 -2.05 9.23 30.22
C TYR A 46 -2.69 10.56 29.84
N ILE A 47 -3.14 10.64 28.60
CA ILE A 47 -3.98 11.72 28.11
C ILE A 47 -5.41 11.18 28.03
N ASP A 48 -6.35 11.92 28.59
CA ASP A 48 -7.78 11.57 28.55
C ASP A 48 -8.48 12.04 27.26
N SER A 49 -9.73 11.68 27.08
CA SER A 49 -10.54 12.06 25.89
C SER A 49 -10.79 13.56 25.75
N ALA A 50 -10.51 14.35 26.78
CA ALA A 50 -10.57 15.82 26.75
C ALA A 50 -9.20 16.48 26.50
N SER A 51 -8.20 15.67 26.09
CA SER A 51 -6.80 16.10 25.87
C SER A 51 -6.10 16.64 27.11
N ASN A 52 -6.46 16.19 28.32
CA ASN A 52 -5.80 16.58 29.56
C ASN A 52 -4.78 15.52 30.00
N LEU A 53 -3.66 15.98 30.56
CA LEU A 53 -2.68 15.12 31.21
C LEU A 53 -3.24 14.63 32.56
N GLN A 54 -3.27 13.34 32.73
CA GLN A 54 -3.78 12.66 33.91
C GLN A 54 -2.78 11.63 34.44
N GLN A 55 -2.95 11.24 35.69
CA GLN A 55 -2.13 10.20 36.33
C GLN A 55 -3.02 9.24 37.11
N GLN A 56 -2.64 7.95 37.13
CA GLN A 56 -3.24 6.95 38.03
C GLN A 56 -2.15 6.11 38.67
N THR A 57 -2.40 5.68 39.91
CA THR A 57 -1.48 4.87 40.72
C THR A 57 -1.82 3.39 40.72
N THR A 58 -2.97 3.03 40.17
CA THR A 58 -3.39 1.64 39.97
C THR A 58 -2.95 1.15 38.58
N GLU A 59 -2.63 -0.14 38.47
CA GLU A 59 -2.31 -0.74 37.17
C GLU A 59 -3.50 -0.58 36.21
N PRO A 60 -3.25 -0.15 34.95
CA PRO A 60 -4.32 0.02 33.98
C PRO A 60 -5.03 -1.28 33.65
N THR A 61 -6.34 -1.24 33.71
CA THR A 61 -7.21 -2.34 33.26
C THR A 61 -7.30 -2.36 31.72
N ARG A 62 -7.81 -3.45 31.13
CA ARG A 62 -8.11 -3.50 29.71
C ARG A 62 -9.07 -2.36 29.26
N GLN A 63 -10.02 -2.00 30.14
CA GLN A 63 -10.95 -0.90 29.87
C GLN A 63 -10.25 0.46 29.93
N ASP A 64 -9.29 0.63 30.83
CA ASP A 64 -8.48 1.85 30.85
C ASP A 64 -7.69 2.03 29.55
N TRP A 65 -7.06 0.97 29.06
CA TRP A 65 -6.33 0.98 27.80
C TRP A 65 -7.21 1.31 26.59
N SER A 66 -8.51 1.00 26.62
CA SER A 66 -9.45 1.35 25.54
C SER A 66 -9.98 2.79 25.60
N ARG A 67 -9.80 3.49 26.73
CA ARG A 67 -10.39 4.81 26.96
C ARG A 67 -9.38 5.91 27.27
N LYS A 68 -8.10 5.56 27.40
CA LYS A 68 -7.03 6.46 27.82
C LYS A 68 -5.80 6.21 26.96
N MET A 69 -5.12 7.28 26.57
CA MET A 69 -3.85 7.17 25.86
C MET A 69 -2.70 7.18 26.86
N PHE A 70 -2.24 6.02 27.28
CA PHE A 70 -1.09 5.90 28.18
C PHE A 70 0.19 6.25 27.45
N THR A 71 1.01 7.10 28.05
CA THR A 71 2.26 7.60 27.47
C THR A 71 3.50 7.09 28.16
N MET A 72 3.44 6.95 29.48
CA MET A 72 4.59 6.45 30.27
C MET A 72 4.14 5.81 31.60
N ARG A 73 5.03 4.97 32.13
CA ARG A 73 5.01 4.54 33.53
C ARG A 73 6.22 5.16 34.24
N ILE A 74 5.98 5.78 35.38
CA ILE A 74 7.02 6.38 36.24
C ILE A 74 7.14 5.53 37.49
N SER A 75 8.36 5.10 37.80
CA SER A 75 8.69 4.43 39.06
C SER A 75 9.06 5.48 40.10
N VAL A 76 8.45 5.43 41.28
CA VAL A 76 8.59 6.45 42.33
C VAL A 76 9.08 5.78 43.62
N ASN A 77 10.01 6.42 44.28
CA ASN A 77 10.37 6.06 45.64
C ASN A 77 9.23 6.47 46.58
N THR A 78 8.57 5.50 47.19
CA THR A 78 7.38 5.72 48.03
C THR A 78 7.65 6.52 49.30
N VAL A 79 8.91 6.59 49.74
CA VAL A 79 9.31 7.30 50.96
C VAL A 79 9.67 8.78 50.66
N THR A 80 10.41 9.01 49.57
CA THR A 80 10.89 10.37 49.22
C THR A 80 10.01 11.06 48.16
N GLY A 81 9.17 10.34 47.46
CA GLY A 81 8.40 10.86 46.32
C GLY A 81 9.20 11.07 45.06
N ASN A 82 10.51 10.76 45.09
CA ASN A 82 11.39 11.00 43.94
C ASN A 82 11.22 9.96 42.85
N ILE A 83 11.35 10.40 41.60
CA ILE A 83 11.36 9.52 40.41
C ILE A 83 12.67 8.73 40.42
N ILE A 84 12.58 7.41 40.40
CA ILE A 84 13.71 6.47 40.33
C ILE A 84 13.89 5.86 38.94
N GLY A 85 12.88 5.95 38.09
CA GLY A 85 12.94 5.48 36.70
C GLY A 85 11.65 5.78 35.96
N PHE A 86 11.68 5.58 34.66
CA PHE A 86 10.48 5.67 33.80
C PHE A 86 10.64 4.81 32.56
N GLU A 87 9.52 4.41 31.99
CA GLU A 87 9.45 3.78 30.67
C GLU A 87 8.33 4.42 29.85
N TYR A 88 8.55 4.57 28.56
CA TYR A 88 7.49 4.96 27.65
C TYR A 88 6.60 3.73 27.35
N LEU A 89 5.30 3.92 27.45
CA LEU A 89 4.34 2.86 27.14
C LEU A 89 3.90 3.02 25.68
N ALA A 90 4.15 2.00 24.89
CA ALA A 90 3.43 1.87 23.63
C ALA A 90 1.97 1.59 23.95
N ASN A 91 1.05 2.37 23.42
CA ASN A 91 -0.38 2.13 23.61
C ASN A 91 -0.85 0.98 22.70
N PRO A 92 -0.88 -0.29 23.18
CA PRO A 92 -1.16 -1.42 22.30
C PRO A 92 -2.60 -1.44 21.81
N ILE A 93 -3.51 -0.74 22.50
CA ILE A 93 -4.95 -0.77 22.16
C ILE A 93 -5.31 0.30 21.12
N GLY A 94 -4.59 1.40 21.04
CA GLY A 94 -4.73 2.35 19.95
C GLY A 94 -4.52 1.66 18.58
N HIS A 95 -3.57 0.74 18.50
CA HIS A 95 -3.40 -0.10 17.31
C HIS A 95 -4.51 -1.12 17.10
N TYR A 96 -5.08 -1.70 18.16
CA TYR A 96 -6.13 -2.72 18.03
C TYR A 96 -7.50 -2.14 17.68
N ALA A 97 -7.85 -0.96 18.17
CA ALA A 97 -9.12 -0.32 17.85
C ALA A 97 -9.18 0.14 16.39
N ASN A 98 -8.05 0.60 15.85
CA ASN A 98 -7.91 1.04 14.46
C ASN A 98 -7.50 -0.09 13.51
N SER A 99 -6.90 -1.19 14.01
CA SER A 99 -6.33 -2.24 13.16
C SER A 99 -7.37 -2.91 12.24
N THR A 100 -8.60 -3.10 12.69
CA THR A 100 -9.67 -3.65 11.84
C THR A 100 -10.11 -2.64 10.80
N ARG A 101 -10.22 -1.37 11.16
CA ARG A 101 -10.54 -0.27 10.25
C ARG A 101 -9.39 -0.03 9.27
N ASP A 102 -8.17 0.06 9.79
CA ASP A 102 -6.96 0.26 8.97
C ASP A 102 -6.76 -0.91 8.01
N LEU A 103 -6.98 -2.14 8.47
CA LEU A 103 -6.97 -3.32 7.61
C LEU A 103 -8.09 -3.26 6.56
N TYR A 104 -9.29 -2.86 6.95
CA TYR A 104 -10.41 -2.69 6.02
C TYR A 104 -10.10 -1.61 4.99
N GLU A 105 -9.64 -0.44 5.41
CA GLU A 105 -9.27 0.67 4.52
C GLU A 105 -8.10 0.29 3.60
N PHE A 106 -7.09 -0.42 4.13
CA PHE A 106 -5.98 -0.97 3.33
C PHE A 106 -6.48 -1.96 2.28
N VAL A 107 -7.33 -2.91 2.67
CA VAL A 107 -7.87 -3.92 1.74
C VAL A 107 -8.76 -3.27 0.68
N MET A 108 -9.56 -2.26 1.04
CA MET A 108 -10.37 -1.51 0.09
C MET A 108 -9.53 -0.66 -0.86
N ALA A 109 -8.44 -0.06 -0.37
CA ALA A 109 -7.51 0.73 -1.18
C ALA A 109 -6.62 -0.15 -2.08
N ALA A 110 -6.26 -1.34 -1.61
CA ALA A 110 -5.47 -2.30 -2.39
C ALA A 110 -6.21 -2.83 -3.63
N GLY A 111 -7.55 -2.81 -3.62
CA GLY A 111 -8.36 -3.31 -4.72
C GLY A 111 -8.13 -4.80 -4.98
N LEU A 112 -8.15 -5.20 -6.26
CA LEU A 112 -7.89 -6.57 -6.68
C LEU A 112 -6.42 -6.96 -6.45
N SER A 113 -6.19 -7.99 -5.65
CA SER A 113 -4.87 -8.60 -5.45
C SER A 113 -4.82 -9.99 -6.06
N LEU A 114 -3.82 -10.28 -6.90
CA LEU A 114 -3.67 -11.61 -7.48
C LEU A 114 -3.27 -12.64 -6.43
N ARG A 115 -3.98 -13.77 -6.43
CA ARG A 115 -3.74 -14.85 -5.49
C ARG A 115 -2.93 -16.01 -6.12
N LYS A 116 -3.37 -16.50 -7.28
CA LYS A 116 -2.68 -17.57 -8.01
C LYS A 116 -3.08 -17.57 -9.49
N GLY A 117 -2.22 -18.17 -10.31
CA GLY A 117 -2.42 -18.30 -11.75
C GLY A 117 -2.35 -16.94 -12.45
N GLN A 118 -3.16 -16.77 -13.49
CA GLN A 118 -3.14 -15.58 -14.34
C GLN A 118 -1.75 -15.37 -14.97
N ASP A 119 -1.12 -16.45 -15.40
CA ASP A 119 0.16 -16.37 -16.09
C ASP A 119 -0.06 -15.79 -17.47
N VAL A 120 0.74 -14.78 -17.79
CA VAL A 120 0.68 -14.10 -19.07
C VAL A 120 1.73 -14.71 -19.99
N THR A 121 1.29 -15.17 -21.17
CA THR A 121 2.14 -15.78 -22.18
C THR A 121 2.01 -15.04 -23.50
N GLY A 122 3.14 -14.83 -24.17
CA GLY A 122 3.16 -14.22 -25.49
C GLY A 122 2.71 -15.21 -26.58
N ARG A 123 2.14 -14.68 -27.66
CA ARG A 123 1.67 -15.44 -28.80
C ARG A 123 2.76 -15.54 -29.88
N THR A 124 2.71 -16.64 -30.65
CA THR A 124 3.65 -16.92 -31.76
C THR A 124 3.14 -16.43 -33.11
N ASP A 125 1.89 -16.01 -33.21
CA ASP A 125 1.22 -15.62 -34.44
C ASP A 125 1.01 -14.09 -34.58
N ASN A 126 1.09 -13.37 -33.46
CA ASN A 126 0.89 -11.91 -33.47
C ASN A 126 1.60 -11.25 -32.26
N LEU A 127 1.41 -9.94 -32.09
CA LEU A 127 1.90 -9.17 -30.92
C LEU A 127 0.92 -9.24 -29.72
N GLY A 128 -0.02 -10.16 -29.69
CA GLY A 128 -0.96 -10.38 -28.60
C GLY A 128 -0.39 -11.24 -27.48
N PHE A 129 -1.21 -11.48 -26.49
CA PHE A 129 -0.89 -12.33 -25.35
C PHE A 129 -2.10 -13.12 -24.87
N ASP A 130 -1.84 -14.26 -24.26
CA ASP A 130 -2.82 -15.11 -23.61
C ASP A 130 -2.66 -14.97 -22.09
N VAL A 131 -3.75 -15.14 -21.34
CA VAL A 131 -3.74 -15.13 -19.89
C VAL A 131 -4.38 -16.42 -19.38
N GLY A 132 -3.67 -17.14 -18.52
CA GLY A 132 -4.15 -18.39 -17.93
C GLY A 132 -5.25 -18.22 -16.91
N VAL A 133 -5.88 -19.32 -16.51
CA VAL A 133 -6.85 -19.34 -15.39
C VAL A 133 -6.20 -18.88 -14.09
N GLY A 134 -7.00 -18.34 -13.18
CA GLY A 134 -6.48 -17.98 -11.87
C GLY A 134 -7.51 -17.40 -10.94
N SER A 135 -7.05 -16.80 -9.85
CA SER A 135 -7.92 -16.14 -8.88
C SER A 135 -7.25 -14.94 -8.24
N GLY A 136 -8.07 -14.00 -7.82
CA GLY A 136 -7.68 -12.84 -7.07
C GLY A 136 -8.47 -12.74 -5.77
N PHE A 137 -8.00 -11.89 -4.89
CA PHE A 137 -8.70 -11.43 -3.70
C PHE A 137 -9.16 -9.99 -3.94
N GLU A 138 -10.43 -9.73 -3.70
CA GLU A 138 -11.01 -8.40 -3.70
C GLU A 138 -12.13 -8.40 -2.66
N TYR A 139 -12.13 -7.43 -1.76
CA TYR A 139 -13.13 -7.38 -0.69
C TYR A 139 -14.55 -7.20 -1.28
N GLY A 140 -15.43 -8.16 -1.01
CA GLY A 140 -16.80 -8.15 -1.55
C GLY A 140 -16.87 -8.28 -3.07
N GLY A 141 -15.80 -8.75 -3.72
CA GLY A 141 -15.69 -8.80 -5.19
C GLY A 141 -16.57 -9.85 -5.89
N THR A 142 -17.25 -10.71 -5.12
CA THR A 142 -18.15 -11.73 -5.69
C THR A 142 -19.46 -11.83 -4.90
N GLY A 143 -20.52 -12.38 -5.53
CA GLY A 143 -21.78 -12.69 -4.88
C GLY A 143 -21.80 -14.05 -4.16
N ASP A 144 -20.67 -14.78 -4.11
CA ASP A 144 -20.57 -16.07 -3.41
C ASP A 144 -20.54 -15.85 -1.90
N ILE A 145 -21.59 -16.28 -1.21
CA ILE A 145 -21.74 -16.12 0.25
C ILE A 145 -20.69 -16.90 1.06
N HIS A 146 -20.08 -17.95 0.48
CA HIS A 146 -19.05 -18.76 1.14
C HIS A 146 -17.64 -18.22 0.90
N ASN A 147 -17.42 -17.57 -0.26
CA ASN A 147 -16.13 -16.99 -0.64
C ASN A 147 -16.30 -15.59 -1.27
N PRO A 148 -16.87 -14.63 -0.55
CA PRO A 148 -17.26 -13.33 -1.12
C PRO A 148 -16.06 -12.51 -1.64
N ASN A 149 -14.85 -12.85 -1.19
CA ASN A 149 -13.63 -12.11 -1.49
C ASN A 149 -12.73 -12.84 -2.52
N ILE A 150 -13.09 -14.03 -2.96
CA ILE A 150 -12.28 -14.80 -3.92
C ILE A 150 -12.93 -14.74 -5.29
N LYS A 151 -12.28 -14.04 -6.21
CA LYS A 151 -12.71 -13.92 -7.58
C LYS A 151 -11.95 -14.89 -8.47
N SER A 152 -12.66 -15.75 -9.17
CA SER A 152 -12.10 -16.64 -10.20
C SER A 152 -12.04 -15.92 -11.54
N PHE A 153 -11.03 -16.21 -12.32
CA PHE A 153 -10.85 -15.71 -13.66
C PHE A 153 -10.58 -16.86 -14.62
N ASP A 154 -11.32 -16.89 -15.69
CA ASP A 154 -11.10 -17.84 -16.79
C ASP A 154 -9.86 -17.49 -17.59
N ALA A 155 -9.37 -18.46 -18.36
CA ALA A 155 -8.34 -18.21 -19.35
C ALA A 155 -8.87 -17.32 -20.47
N VAL A 156 -8.01 -16.43 -20.95
CA VAL A 156 -8.32 -15.54 -22.07
C VAL A 156 -7.26 -15.74 -23.15
N SER A 157 -7.68 -16.11 -24.35
CA SER A 157 -6.79 -16.20 -25.52
C SER A 157 -6.87 -14.92 -26.32
N ASN A 158 -5.71 -14.41 -26.75
CA ASN A 158 -5.58 -13.14 -27.46
C ASN A 158 -6.31 -12.01 -26.76
N ALA A 159 -5.88 -11.73 -25.52
CA ALA A 159 -6.58 -10.83 -24.62
C ALA A 159 -6.75 -9.43 -25.22
N GLU A 160 -7.98 -8.94 -25.18
CA GLU A 160 -8.30 -7.56 -25.52
C GLU A 160 -7.95 -6.64 -24.36
N TYR A 161 -7.51 -5.43 -24.68
CA TYR A 161 -7.15 -4.43 -23.70
C TYR A 161 -7.44 -3.01 -24.19
N ASP A 162 -7.63 -2.09 -23.25
CA ASP A 162 -7.66 -0.67 -23.54
C ASP A 162 -6.24 -0.11 -23.47
N LEU A 163 -5.86 0.66 -24.47
CA LEU A 163 -4.57 1.32 -24.55
C LEU A 163 -4.69 2.74 -23.98
N LEU A 164 -3.85 3.04 -22.99
CA LEU A 164 -3.93 4.27 -22.22
C LEU A 164 -2.68 5.16 -22.39
N GLU A 165 -2.92 6.45 -22.52
CA GLU A 165 -1.94 7.52 -22.36
C GLU A 165 -1.83 7.95 -20.89
N ARG A 166 -1.18 9.11 -20.61
CA ARG A 166 -1.07 9.62 -19.22
C ARG A 166 -2.40 10.03 -18.62
N VAL A 167 -3.34 10.50 -19.42
CA VAL A 167 -4.64 11.03 -18.95
C VAL A 167 -5.83 10.44 -19.70
N ASP A 168 -5.66 10.01 -20.95
CA ASP A 168 -6.73 9.58 -21.84
C ASP A 168 -6.63 8.12 -22.27
N ILE A 169 -7.67 7.63 -22.94
CA ILE A 169 -7.68 6.35 -23.65
C ILE A 169 -7.20 6.63 -25.08
N ALA A 170 -6.09 6.03 -25.49
CA ALA A 170 -5.58 6.13 -26.85
C ALA A 170 -6.40 5.27 -27.82
N ALA A 171 -6.74 4.05 -27.42
CA ALA A 171 -7.54 3.10 -28.21
C ALA A 171 -8.20 2.07 -27.30
N GLN A 172 -9.33 1.52 -27.74
CA GLN A 172 -10.07 0.46 -27.04
C GLN A 172 -10.00 -0.84 -27.80
N ASN A 173 -10.22 -1.97 -27.09
CA ASN A 173 -10.31 -3.32 -27.65
C ASN A 173 -9.12 -3.71 -28.56
N GLN A 174 -7.91 -3.34 -28.14
CA GLN A 174 -6.69 -3.71 -28.84
C GLN A 174 -6.28 -5.14 -28.47
N THR A 175 -5.73 -5.86 -29.44
CA THR A 175 -5.22 -7.22 -29.25
C THR A 175 -3.72 -7.37 -29.55
N ASN A 176 -3.11 -6.34 -30.16
CA ASN A 176 -1.70 -6.34 -30.51
C ASN A 176 -0.96 -5.21 -29.82
N LEU A 177 0.16 -5.55 -29.17
CA LEU A 177 1.04 -4.55 -28.54
C LEU A 177 1.56 -3.55 -29.57
N VAL A 178 1.59 -2.31 -29.19
CA VAL A 178 1.97 -1.20 -30.05
C VAL A 178 3.45 -0.87 -29.95
N LYS A 179 4.02 -0.35 -31.04
CA LYS A 179 5.44 0.07 -31.15
C LYS A 179 5.58 1.58 -31.01
N PHE A 180 4.90 2.14 -30.03
CA PHE A 180 4.93 3.55 -29.69
C PHE A 180 5.32 3.70 -28.24
N TRP A 181 5.79 4.86 -27.85
CA TRP A 181 6.05 5.23 -26.47
C TRP A 181 5.59 6.65 -26.18
N ASP A 182 5.34 6.95 -24.93
CA ASP A 182 4.89 8.28 -24.50
C ASP A 182 6.09 9.15 -24.11
N SER A 183 6.54 9.97 -25.05
CA SER A 183 7.60 10.95 -24.82
C SER A 183 7.02 12.21 -24.21
N ALA A 184 7.00 12.29 -22.87
CA ALA A 184 6.55 13.46 -22.12
C ALA A 184 5.14 13.96 -22.51
N GLY A 185 4.21 13.04 -22.79
CA GLY A 185 2.83 13.36 -23.21
C GLY A 185 2.62 13.37 -24.73
N THR A 186 3.65 13.04 -25.52
CA THR A 186 3.55 12.93 -26.98
C THR A 186 3.80 11.49 -27.41
N ILE A 187 2.82 10.85 -28.04
CA ILE A 187 2.96 9.49 -28.54
C ILE A 187 3.88 9.47 -29.75
N THR A 188 4.98 8.78 -29.63
CA THR A 188 6.06 8.73 -30.61
C THR A 188 6.35 7.30 -31.04
N THR A 189 6.56 7.06 -32.32
CA THR A 189 6.97 5.76 -32.87
C THR A 189 8.37 5.38 -32.36
N LEU A 190 8.57 4.11 -32.02
CA LEU A 190 9.89 3.60 -31.68
C LEU A 190 10.88 3.75 -32.84
N GLY A 191 12.04 4.28 -32.54
CA GLY A 191 13.16 4.33 -33.47
C GLY A 191 13.71 2.95 -33.79
N SER A 192 14.45 2.83 -34.90
CA SER A 192 15.10 1.58 -35.29
C SER A 192 16.03 1.09 -34.16
N GLY A 193 15.87 -0.17 -33.77
CA GLY A 193 16.67 -0.82 -32.73
C GLY A 193 16.34 -0.39 -31.29
N THR A 194 15.30 0.42 -31.08
CA THR A 194 14.91 0.84 -29.73
C THR A 194 13.76 -0.01 -29.16
N PHE A 195 13.59 0.09 -27.84
CA PHE A 195 12.67 -0.73 -27.04
C PHE A 195 11.88 0.13 -26.07
N VAL A 196 10.67 -0.32 -25.74
CA VAL A 196 9.80 0.27 -24.72
C VAL A 196 9.30 -0.82 -23.77
N GLY A 197 9.00 -0.44 -22.52
CA GLY A 197 8.32 -1.28 -21.54
C GLY A 197 6.92 -0.78 -21.27
N HIS A 198 5.91 -1.39 -21.87
CA HIS A 198 4.50 -1.10 -21.57
C HIS A 198 4.09 -1.73 -20.26
N ARG A 199 3.20 -1.08 -19.52
CA ARG A 199 2.67 -1.58 -18.25
C ARG A 199 1.30 -2.22 -18.44
N LEU A 200 1.18 -3.50 -18.09
CA LEU A 200 -0.06 -4.28 -18.15
C LEU A 200 -0.78 -4.24 -16.81
N TYR A 201 -2.07 -3.95 -16.85
CA TYR A 201 -2.98 -3.88 -15.71
C TYR A 201 -4.22 -4.73 -15.93
N ARG A 202 -4.85 -5.13 -14.83
CA ARG A 202 -6.15 -5.78 -14.84
C ARG A 202 -7.11 -5.15 -13.86
N PHE A 203 -8.35 -4.94 -14.30
CA PHE A 203 -9.44 -4.51 -13.46
C PHE A 203 -10.17 -5.69 -12.81
N SER A 204 -10.89 -5.42 -11.74
CA SER A 204 -11.70 -6.42 -11.03
C SER A 204 -12.82 -7.01 -11.89
N ASN A 205 -13.32 -6.28 -12.87
CA ASN A 205 -14.30 -6.78 -13.84
C ASN A 205 -13.73 -7.77 -14.87
N GLY A 206 -12.39 -7.98 -14.86
CA GLY A 206 -11.69 -8.88 -15.77
C GLY A 206 -11.09 -8.20 -17.01
N GLN A 207 -11.39 -6.94 -17.27
CA GLN A 207 -10.78 -6.18 -18.37
C GLN A 207 -9.29 -5.94 -18.15
N PHE A 208 -8.56 -5.84 -19.26
CA PHE A 208 -7.15 -5.48 -19.26
C PHE A 208 -6.97 -4.04 -19.76
N ALA A 209 -5.92 -3.41 -19.26
CA ALA A 209 -5.43 -2.16 -19.81
C ALA A 209 -3.91 -2.22 -19.96
N ILE A 210 -3.41 -1.56 -20.98
CA ILE A 210 -1.97 -1.33 -21.17
C ILE A 210 -1.76 0.16 -21.26
N GLN A 211 -0.89 0.67 -20.37
CA GLN A 211 -0.43 2.05 -20.50
C GLN A 211 0.89 2.08 -21.24
N TYR A 212 1.04 3.04 -22.16
CA TYR A 212 2.30 3.27 -22.88
C TYR A 212 3.48 3.37 -21.91
N GLY A 213 4.59 2.72 -22.26
CA GLY A 213 5.87 2.97 -21.60
C GLY A 213 6.33 4.40 -21.85
N GLN A 214 6.96 5.01 -20.86
CA GLN A 214 7.37 6.41 -20.89
C GLN A 214 8.87 6.58 -21.09
N GLY A 215 9.62 5.45 -21.14
CA GLY A 215 11.03 5.42 -21.47
C GLY A 215 11.31 4.73 -22.81
N ASN A 216 12.28 5.24 -23.56
CA ASN A 216 12.80 4.66 -24.79
C ASN A 216 14.24 4.19 -24.57
N TYR A 217 14.53 2.91 -24.85
CA TYR A 217 15.76 2.24 -24.47
C TYR A 217 16.49 1.69 -25.69
N ALA A 218 17.83 1.76 -25.70
CA ALA A 218 18.66 1.29 -26.81
C ALA A 218 18.68 -0.24 -26.99
N ASN A 219 18.27 -1.01 -25.98
CA ASN A 219 18.17 -2.47 -26.08
C ASN A 219 17.23 -3.01 -24.98
N ILE A 220 16.86 -4.29 -25.12
CA ILE A 220 15.91 -4.95 -24.20
C ILE A 220 16.44 -5.10 -22.76
N VAL A 221 17.76 -5.20 -22.59
CA VAL A 221 18.39 -5.33 -21.26
C VAL A 221 18.22 -4.02 -20.50
N LEU A 222 18.51 -2.90 -21.16
CA LEU A 222 18.31 -1.57 -20.60
C LEU A 222 16.84 -1.28 -20.33
N ALA A 223 15.92 -1.71 -21.22
CA ALA A 223 14.49 -1.58 -21.01
C ALA A 223 14.02 -2.34 -19.75
N LYS A 224 14.47 -3.60 -19.57
CA LYS A 224 14.16 -4.41 -18.38
C LYS A 224 14.71 -3.84 -17.07
N ALA A 225 15.85 -3.16 -17.15
CA ALA A 225 16.45 -2.50 -15.98
C ALA A 225 15.83 -1.13 -15.70
N GLY A 226 15.54 -0.35 -16.73
CA GLY A 226 15.10 1.03 -16.62
C GLY A 226 13.60 1.20 -16.36
N ALA A 227 12.73 0.48 -17.07
CA ALA A 227 11.28 0.67 -16.93
C ALA A 227 10.72 0.48 -15.51
N PRO A 228 11.27 -0.39 -14.62
CA PRO A 228 10.82 -0.47 -13.23
C PRO A 228 11.16 0.73 -12.36
N ILE A 229 12.17 1.51 -12.74
CA ILE A 229 12.71 2.63 -11.94
C ILE A 229 12.56 3.99 -12.63
N GLU A 230 11.95 4.04 -13.84
CA GLU A 230 11.67 5.28 -14.51
C GLU A 230 10.63 6.12 -13.74
N GLU A 231 10.78 7.44 -13.78
CA GLU A 231 9.73 8.35 -13.33
C GLU A 231 8.52 8.19 -14.25
N TYR A 232 7.38 7.77 -13.67
CA TYR A 232 6.24 7.32 -14.45
C TYR A 232 4.96 8.03 -14.01
N VAL A 233 4.27 8.66 -14.97
CA VAL A 233 2.96 9.27 -14.74
C VAL A 233 1.87 8.24 -15.01
N LEU A 234 1.23 7.77 -13.93
CA LEU A 234 0.15 6.80 -14.00
C LEU A 234 -1.14 7.47 -14.52
N ASN A 235 -1.84 6.80 -15.46
CA ASN A 235 -3.17 7.23 -15.86
C ASN A 235 -4.16 7.10 -14.68
N PRO A 236 -4.94 8.15 -14.35
CA PRO A 236 -5.87 8.11 -13.20
C PRO A 236 -6.90 6.96 -13.25
N ARG A 237 -7.24 6.44 -14.44
CA ARG A 237 -8.15 5.29 -14.59
C ARG A 237 -7.58 3.99 -14.02
N LEU A 238 -6.26 3.90 -13.84
CA LEU A 238 -5.56 2.72 -13.34
C LEU A 238 -5.41 2.70 -11.82
N GLU A 239 -5.87 3.71 -11.11
CA GLU A 239 -5.73 3.82 -9.64
C GLU A 239 -6.22 2.57 -8.89
N LYS A 240 -7.30 1.94 -9.38
CA LYS A 240 -7.87 0.71 -8.79
C LYS A 240 -7.56 -0.56 -9.58
N ALA A 241 -6.69 -0.49 -10.56
CA ALA A 241 -6.31 -1.64 -11.37
C ALA A 241 -5.07 -2.34 -10.77
N THR A 242 -5.07 -3.66 -10.85
CA THR A 242 -3.90 -4.45 -10.42
C THR A 242 -2.82 -4.42 -11.48
N PHE A 243 -1.62 -4.01 -11.09
CA PHE A 243 -0.46 -4.07 -11.96
C PHE A 243 0.05 -5.51 -12.10
N PHE A 244 0.16 -5.99 -13.36
CA PHE A 244 0.62 -7.34 -13.69
C PHE A 244 2.11 -7.43 -14.01
N GLY A 245 2.64 -6.41 -14.68
CA GLY A 245 4.03 -6.41 -15.11
C GLY A 245 4.28 -5.57 -16.35
N TRP A 246 5.44 -5.77 -16.94
CA TRP A 246 5.90 -5.04 -18.11
C TRP A 246 5.99 -5.95 -19.34
N TRP A 247 5.42 -5.47 -20.45
CA TRP A 247 5.73 -5.96 -21.79
C TRP A 247 6.84 -5.12 -22.40
N PHE A 248 7.97 -5.73 -22.63
CA PHE A 248 9.10 -5.12 -23.37
C PHE A 248 8.97 -5.47 -24.84
N ILE A 249 8.93 -4.45 -25.69
CA ILE A 249 8.77 -4.62 -27.14
C ILE A 249 9.77 -3.76 -27.89
N GLY A 250 10.41 -4.36 -28.89
CA GLY A 250 11.29 -3.68 -29.82
C GLY A 250 10.58 -3.26 -31.12
N GLN A 251 11.10 -2.28 -31.80
CA GLN A 251 10.55 -1.76 -33.04
C GLN A 251 10.34 -2.84 -34.12
N THR A 252 11.24 -3.82 -34.24
CA THR A 252 11.18 -4.89 -35.26
C THR A 252 10.37 -6.11 -34.80
N ALA A 253 9.81 -6.13 -33.59
CA ALA A 253 9.04 -7.27 -33.10
C ALA A 253 7.79 -7.52 -33.96
N THR A 254 7.49 -8.78 -34.23
CA THR A 254 6.28 -9.20 -34.97
C THR A 254 5.40 -10.14 -34.15
N VAL A 255 5.97 -10.81 -33.16
CA VAL A 255 5.27 -11.71 -32.23
C VAL A 255 5.76 -11.46 -30.81
N THR A 256 5.01 -11.89 -29.80
CA THR A 256 5.36 -11.71 -28.38
C THR A 256 6.04 -12.93 -27.77
N SER A 257 5.91 -14.10 -28.39
CA SER A 257 6.58 -15.34 -27.95
C SER A 257 7.65 -15.78 -28.94
N GLY A 258 8.66 -16.51 -28.44
CA GLY A 258 9.71 -17.07 -29.26
C GLY A 258 10.81 -16.09 -29.73
N THR A 259 10.71 -14.81 -29.34
CA THR A 259 11.70 -13.78 -29.69
C THR A 259 12.23 -13.04 -28.45
N PRO A 260 12.94 -13.71 -27.54
CA PRO A 260 13.35 -13.13 -26.26
C PRO A 260 14.30 -11.92 -26.37
N THR A 261 14.84 -11.67 -27.56
CA THR A 261 15.67 -10.51 -27.87
C THR A 261 14.88 -9.29 -28.35
N LEU A 262 13.63 -9.49 -28.77
CA LEU A 262 12.77 -8.43 -29.32
C LEU A 262 11.54 -8.16 -28.49
N THR A 263 11.07 -9.16 -27.72
CA THR A 263 9.94 -9.04 -26.81
C THR A 263 10.18 -9.86 -25.53
N ALA A 264 9.68 -9.41 -24.41
CA ALA A 264 9.66 -10.18 -23.17
C ALA A 264 8.58 -9.65 -22.21
N PHE A 265 7.97 -10.53 -21.43
CA PHE A 265 7.11 -10.17 -20.32
C PHE A 265 7.89 -10.35 -19.00
N LYS A 266 7.83 -9.31 -18.15
CA LYS A 266 8.37 -9.38 -16.78
C LYS A 266 7.21 -9.23 -15.81
N LYS A 267 6.82 -10.34 -15.20
CA LYS A 267 5.76 -10.35 -14.19
C LYS A 267 6.16 -9.46 -13.00
N TYR A 268 5.21 -8.67 -12.51
CA TYR A 268 5.39 -7.97 -11.25
C TYR A 268 5.23 -8.99 -10.11
N THR A 269 6.23 -9.07 -9.26
CA THR A 269 6.19 -9.90 -8.05
C THR A 269 6.11 -8.96 -6.86
N ILE A 270 5.00 -8.99 -6.14
CA ILE A 270 4.95 -8.34 -4.83
C ILE A 270 5.89 -9.16 -3.94
N GLY A 271 7.03 -8.56 -3.61
CA GLY A 271 7.92 -9.14 -2.60
C GLY A 271 7.20 -9.10 -1.27
N ILE A 272 6.77 -10.27 -0.79
CA ILE A 272 6.49 -10.42 0.64
C ILE A 272 7.87 -10.44 1.28
N ILE A 273 8.24 -9.31 1.88
CA ILE A 273 9.43 -9.22 2.73
C ILE A 273 9.07 -9.79 4.10
#